data_0d5f91e35e2313863d118f5b06d7da6e
#
_entry.id   0d5f91e35e2313863d118f5b06d7da6e
#
_cell.length_a   1.000
_cell.length_b   1.000
_cell.length_c   1.000
_cell.angle_alpha   90.00
_cell.angle_beta   90.00
_cell.angle_gamma   90.00
#
_symmetry.space_group_name_H-M   'P 1'
#
loop_
_entity.id
_entity.type
_entity.pdbx_description
1 polymer ?
#
loop_
_entity_poly.entity_id
_entity_poly.type
_entity_poly.pdbx_seq_one_letter_code
_entity_poly.pdbx_strand_id
1 'polypeptide(L)'
;MLNLNLNLNHFMRKNFLPILCLLSLFALASCSSGSDPKVAAVKRAVDVARLQLEQAAAEFDSLPGFPRSLMPKFKVVEPKDWTSGFFPGSLWEGYRLTGDKKLLSEAEKFTARLEGIQYYKGTHDLGFMVFCSFGQQQQALHDKHSAEVIVEASKSLISRCDPQIGLIRSWDFGEWNYPVIIDNMMNLEMLFWASKYTGDPVYRDVAVRHADITMKNHFRPDASSYHVVSYNADGTVESRGTFQGYSDSSA
;
A
#
# COMPACT_ATOMS: atom_id res chain seq x y z
N MET A 1 -47.11 60.45 44.13
CA MET A 1 -46.24 59.87 43.09
C MET A 1 -46.47 58.39 43.07
N LEU A 2 -47.27 57.90 42.12
CA LEU A 2 -47.76 56.50 42.03
C LEU A 2 -46.75 55.58 41.36
N ASN A 3 -46.68 54.40 41.95
CA ASN A 3 -45.94 53.22 41.51
C ASN A 3 -46.21 52.85 40.02
N LEU A 4 -45.30 53.16 39.10
CA LEU A 4 -45.33 52.70 37.67
C LEU A 4 -44.24 51.67 37.33
N ASN A 5 -43.46 51.26 38.35
CA ASN A 5 -42.29 50.40 38.08
C ASN A 5 -42.50 48.88 38.24
N LEU A 6 -43.67 48.40 38.64
CA LEU A 6 -43.89 46.95 38.92
C LEU A 6 -44.52 46.17 37.76
N ASN A 7 -45.04 46.83 36.74
CA ASN A 7 -45.75 46.13 35.64
C ASN A 7 -44.86 45.82 34.43
N LEU A 8 -43.76 46.53 34.24
CA LEU A 8 -42.86 46.25 33.08
C LEU A 8 -42.05 44.99 33.28
N ASN A 9 -41.61 44.69 34.49
CA ASN A 9 -40.83 43.47 34.79
C ASN A 9 -41.64 42.19 34.69
N HIS A 10 -42.95 42.25 34.96
CA HIS A 10 -43.82 41.08 34.87
C HIS A 10 -44.24 40.76 33.41
N PHE A 11 -44.40 41.79 32.58
CA PHE A 11 -44.69 41.66 31.15
C PHE A 11 -43.49 41.16 30.37
N MET A 12 -42.28 41.62 30.70
CA MET A 12 -41.02 41.20 30.09
C MET A 12 -40.67 39.72 30.42
N ARG A 13 -40.92 39.27 31.66
CA ARG A 13 -40.67 37.90 32.10
C ARG A 13 -41.59 36.86 31.43
N LYS A 14 -42.84 37.20 31.17
CA LYS A 14 -43.80 36.26 30.58
C LYS A 14 -43.64 36.05 29.05
N ASN A 15 -43.14 37.08 28.37
CA ASN A 15 -43.05 37.05 26.88
C ASN A 15 -41.65 36.78 26.36
N PHE A 16 -40.59 36.99 27.17
CA PHE A 16 -39.20 36.70 26.73
C PHE A 16 -38.79 35.23 26.92
N LEU A 17 -39.36 34.54 27.91
CA LEU A 17 -39.02 33.14 28.16
C LEU A 17 -39.42 32.21 27.01
N PRO A 18 -40.62 32.28 26.39
CA PRO A 18 -41.00 31.44 25.26
C PRO A 18 -40.25 31.83 23.96
N ILE A 19 -39.88 33.10 23.77
CA ILE A 19 -39.10 33.53 22.60
C ILE A 19 -37.65 33.01 22.70
N LEU A 20 -37.04 33.01 23.89
CA LEU A 20 -35.70 32.48 24.11
C LEU A 20 -35.69 30.94 23.95
N CYS A 21 -36.73 30.24 24.38
CA CYS A 21 -36.88 28.78 24.14
C CYS A 21 -37.11 28.43 22.66
N LEU A 22 -37.86 29.26 21.93
CA LEU A 22 -38.01 29.06 20.48
C LEU A 22 -36.71 29.33 19.71
N LEU A 23 -35.95 30.34 20.07
CA LEU A 23 -34.64 30.61 19.46
C LEU A 23 -33.60 29.53 19.81
N SER A 24 -33.63 28.93 20.98
CA SER A 24 -32.76 27.80 21.34
C SER A 24 -33.16 26.52 20.66
N LEU A 25 -34.45 26.28 20.39
CA LEU A 25 -34.94 25.15 19.58
C LEU A 25 -34.56 25.28 18.09
N PHE A 26 -34.57 26.51 17.53
CA PHE A 26 -34.09 26.77 16.18
C PHE A 26 -32.55 26.60 16.06
N ALA A 27 -31.79 27.00 17.08
CA ALA A 27 -30.33 26.80 17.12
C ALA A 27 -29.95 25.33 17.23
N LEU A 28 -30.76 24.51 17.90
CA LEU A 28 -30.54 23.04 17.96
C LEU A 28 -30.96 22.29 16.67
N ALA A 29 -31.90 22.84 15.90
CA ALA A 29 -32.31 22.28 14.62
C ALA A 29 -31.34 22.63 13.48
N SER A 30 -30.45 23.62 13.66
CA SER A 30 -29.45 24.04 12.67
C SER A 30 -28.16 23.23 12.68
N CYS A 31 -28.01 22.27 13.60
CA CYS A 31 -26.89 21.34 13.63
C CYS A 31 -27.26 19.98 13.06
N SER A 32 -28.02 19.91 11.99
CA SER A 32 -27.90 18.79 11.07
C SER A 32 -26.63 19.02 10.23
N SER A 33 -25.48 18.71 10.81
CA SER A 33 -24.23 18.58 10.06
C SER A 33 -24.43 17.47 9.05
N GLY A 34 -24.99 17.80 7.89
CA GLY A 34 -24.89 16.94 6.74
C GLY A 34 -23.41 16.66 6.58
N SER A 35 -23.01 15.40 6.73
CA SER A 35 -21.62 15.01 6.52
C SER A 35 -21.19 15.51 5.14
N ASP A 36 -20.02 16.13 5.05
CA ASP A 36 -19.45 16.56 3.77
C ASP A 36 -19.68 15.43 2.75
N PRO A 37 -20.27 15.72 1.58
CA PRO A 37 -20.54 14.70 0.55
C PRO A 37 -19.29 13.88 0.19
N LYS A 38 -18.10 14.46 0.27
CA LYS A 38 -16.82 13.76 0.06
C LYS A 38 -16.56 12.75 1.18
N VAL A 39 -16.75 13.12 2.44
CA VAL A 39 -16.59 12.22 3.58
C VAL A 39 -17.61 11.07 3.49
N ALA A 40 -18.85 11.36 3.14
CA ALA A 40 -19.88 10.34 2.95
C ALA A 40 -19.54 9.37 1.79
N ALA A 41 -18.96 9.89 0.70
CA ALA A 41 -18.51 9.07 -0.43
C ALA A 41 -17.34 8.15 -0.04
N VAL A 42 -16.34 8.68 0.65
CA VAL A 42 -15.21 7.87 1.16
C VAL A 42 -15.68 6.78 2.10
N LYS A 43 -16.57 7.11 3.05
CA LYS A 43 -17.14 6.12 3.97
C LYS A 43 -17.83 4.98 3.21
N ARG A 44 -18.70 5.32 2.23
CA ARG A 44 -19.34 4.28 1.40
C ARG A 44 -18.33 3.41 0.66
N ALA A 45 -17.27 4.00 0.10
CA ALA A 45 -16.23 3.25 -0.59
C ALA A 45 -15.51 2.27 0.36
N VAL A 46 -15.18 2.71 1.59
CA VAL A 46 -14.58 1.85 2.61
C VAL A 46 -15.52 0.73 3.02
N ASP A 47 -16.83 1.01 3.23
CA ASP A 47 -17.81 -0.01 3.58
C ASP A 47 -17.95 -1.07 2.47
N VAL A 48 -17.99 -0.66 1.20
CA VAL A 48 -18.01 -1.57 0.05
C VAL A 48 -16.74 -2.40 -0.02
N ALA A 49 -15.57 -1.78 0.11
CA ALA A 49 -14.29 -2.48 0.10
C ALA A 49 -14.20 -3.52 1.21
N ARG A 50 -14.63 -3.18 2.44
CA ARG A 50 -14.70 -4.12 3.57
C ARG A 50 -15.53 -5.37 3.23
N LEU A 51 -16.75 -5.17 2.74
CA LEU A 51 -17.65 -6.29 2.38
C LEU A 51 -17.07 -7.18 1.28
N GLN A 52 -16.44 -6.56 0.26
CA GLN A 52 -15.81 -7.33 -0.83
C GLN A 52 -14.59 -8.10 -0.34
N LEU A 53 -13.78 -7.53 0.55
CA LEU A 53 -12.63 -8.22 1.14
C LEU A 53 -13.05 -9.39 2.02
N GLU A 54 -14.09 -9.24 2.85
CA GLU A 54 -14.65 -10.35 3.65
C GLU A 54 -15.18 -11.48 2.76
N GLN A 55 -15.91 -11.14 1.69
CA GLN A 55 -16.41 -12.13 0.74
C GLN A 55 -15.27 -12.84 0.01
N ALA A 56 -14.29 -12.09 -0.49
CA ALA A 56 -13.15 -12.66 -1.18
C ALA A 56 -12.33 -13.57 -0.24
N ALA A 57 -12.08 -13.15 1.01
CA ALA A 57 -11.38 -13.98 1.98
C ALA A 57 -12.09 -15.32 2.21
N ALA A 58 -13.42 -15.31 2.36
CA ALA A 58 -14.20 -16.54 2.51
C ALA A 58 -14.16 -17.43 1.25
N GLU A 59 -14.19 -16.83 0.06
CA GLU A 59 -14.13 -17.57 -1.21
C GLU A 59 -12.76 -18.23 -1.44
N PHE A 60 -11.68 -17.52 -1.09
CA PHE A 60 -10.31 -18.00 -1.28
C PHE A 60 -9.76 -18.81 -0.09
N ASP A 61 -10.52 -18.98 0.98
CA ASP A 61 -10.07 -19.68 2.19
C ASP A 61 -9.62 -21.12 1.93
N SER A 62 -10.37 -21.85 1.14
CA SER A 62 -10.09 -23.25 0.80
C SER A 62 -9.11 -23.44 -0.37
N LEU A 63 -8.70 -22.35 -1.04
CA LEU A 63 -7.81 -22.43 -2.20
C LEU A 63 -6.33 -22.33 -1.78
N PRO A 64 -5.44 -23.09 -2.44
CA PRO A 64 -4.03 -23.19 -2.04
C PRO A 64 -3.17 -22.03 -2.56
N GLY A 65 -3.68 -20.81 -2.64
CA GLY A 65 -2.92 -19.69 -3.21
C GLY A 65 -3.58 -18.34 -2.97
N PHE A 66 -3.29 -17.41 -3.88
CA PHE A 66 -3.71 -16.02 -3.80
C PHE A 66 -4.50 -15.61 -5.05
N PRO A 67 -5.58 -14.81 -4.91
CA PRO A 67 -6.27 -14.28 -6.05
C PRO A 67 -5.39 -13.26 -6.80
N ARG A 68 -5.31 -13.39 -8.13
CA ARG A 68 -4.57 -12.45 -8.97
C ARG A 68 -5.46 -11.61 -9.88
N SER A 69 -6.41 -12.25 -10.56
CA SER A 69 -7.30 -11.58 -11.51
C SER A 69 -8.62 -12.33 -11.63
N LEU A 70 -9.66 -11.62 -12.09
CA LEU A 70 -11.03 -12.17 -12.21
C LEU A 70 -11.39 -12.58 -13.64
N MET A 71 -10.72 -12.11 -14.67
CA MET A 71 -11.18 -12.29 -16.05
C MET A 71 -10.48 -13.45 -16.78
N PRO A 72 -11.20 -14.36 -17.44
CA PRO A 72 -12.66 -14.60 -17.41
C PRO A 72 -13.11 -15.41 -16.19
N LYS A 73 -12.17 -15.95 -15.41
CA LYS A 73 -12.35 -16.68 -14.14
C LYS A 73 -11.28 -16.22 -13.15
N PHE A 74 -11.50 -16.46 -11.87
CA PHE A 74 -10.48 -16.22 -10.87
C PHE A 74 -9.21 -17.01 -11.21
N LYS A 75 -8.11 -16.27 -11.36
CA LYS A 75 -6.76 -16.83 -11.44
C LYS A 75 -6.18 -16.85 -10.04
N VAL A 76 -5.91 -18.05 -9.54
CA VAL A 76 -5.19 -18.27 -8.28
C VAL A 76 -3.72 -18.52 -8.59
N VAL A 77 -2.83 -17.94 -7.82
CA VAL A 77 -1.37 -18.04 -8.02
C VAL A 77 -0.67 -18.54 -6.76
N GLU A 78 0.52 -19.12 -6.97
CA GLU A 78 1.39 -19.60 -5.90
C GLU A 78 2.07 -18.44 -5.14
N PRO A 79 2.64 -18.68 -3.95
CA PRO A 79 3.38 -17.70 -3.18
C PRO A 79 4.52 -16.99 -3.93
N LYS A 80 5.14 -17.66 -4.92
CA LYS A 80 6.23 -17.10 -5.74
C LYS A 80 5.77 -16.16 -6.86
N ASP A 81 4.47 -16.03 -7.10
CA ASP A 81 3.96 -15.01 -8.03
C ASP A 81 4.11 -13.62 -7.40
N TRP A 82 4.60 -12.66 -8.18
CA TRP A 82 4.86 -11.30 -7.71
C TRP A 82 3.64 -10.60 -7.09
N THR A 83 2.43 -11.02 -7.46
CA THR A 83 1.18 -10.45 -6.94
C THR A 83 0.71 -11.06 -5.62
N SER A 84 1.38 -12.08 -5.10
CA SER A 84 0.92 -12.86 -3.95
C SER A 84 0.76 -12.04 -2.65
N GLY A 85 1.54 -10.98 -2.49
CA GLY A 85 1.47 -10.09 -1.33
C GLY A 85 0.31 -9.09 -1.34
N PHE A 86 -0.31 -8.82 -2.50
CA PHE A 86 -1.32 -7.75 -2.60
C PHE A 86 -2.66 -8.11 -1.94
N PHE A 87 -3.08 -9.36 -2.01
CA PHE A 87 -4.34 -9.74 -1.36
C PHE A 87 -4.25 -9.64 0.17
N PRO A 88 -3.27 -10.27 0.85
CA PRO A 88 -3.07 -10.01 2.27
C PRO A 88 -2.84 -8.53 2.58
N GLY A 89 -2.11 -7.79 1.75
CA GLY A 89 -1.95 -6.34 1.88
C GLY A 89 -3.28 -5.58 1.87
N SER A 90 -4.19 -5.96 0.97
CA SER A 90 -5.53 -5.36 0.90
C SER A 90 -6.36 -5.66 2.16
N LEU A 91 -6.23 -6.85 2.74
CA LEU A 91 -6.89 -7.22 4.01
C LEU A 91 -6.34 -6.39 5.17
N TRP A 92 -5.03 -6.17 5.24
CA TRP A 92 -4.39 -5.28 6.22
C TRP A 92 -4.87 -3.84 6.11
N GLU A 93 -4.94 -3.30 4.89
CA GLU A 93 -5.48 -1.96 4.65
C GLU A 93 -6.96 -1.87 5.03
N GLY A 94 -7.76 -2.90 4.70
CA GLY A 94 -9.14 -2.99 5.14
C GLY A 94 -9.27 -2.95 6.66
N TYR A 95 -8.44 -3.71 7.39
CA TYR A 95 -8.38 -3.66 8.84
C TYR A 95 -7.97 -2.28 9.36
N ARG A 96 -6.93 -1.67 8.80
CA ARG A 96 -6.44 -0.34 9.20
C ARG A 96 -7.51 0.75 9.05
N LEU A 97 -8.30 0.68 7.99
CA LEU A 97 -9.36 1.66 7.70
C LEU A 97 -10.62 1.47 8.54
N THR A 98 -10.93 0.23 8.96
CA THR A 98 -12.22 -0.11 9.58
C THR A 98 -12.13 -0.57 11.02
N GLY A 99 -10.97 -1.08 11.46
CA GLY A 99 -10.80 -1.77 12.74
C GLY A 99 -11.51 -3.14 12.81
N ASP A 100 -11.97 -3.67 11.67
CA ASP A 100 -12.73 -4.92 11.62
C ASP A 100 -11.85 -6.13 11.98
N LYS A 101 -12.23 -6.85 13.05
CA LYS A 101 -11.48 -7.99 13.55
C LYS A 101 -11.54 -9.23 12.66
N LYS A 102 -12.53 -9.33 11.77
CA LYS A 102 -12.55 -10.41 10.77
C LYS A 102 -11.48 -10.17 9.73
N LEU A 103 -11.36 -8.92 9.23
CA LEU A 103 -10.29 -8.56 8.30
C LEU A 103 -8.91 -8.74 8.93
N LEU A 104 -8.74 -8.44 10.22
CA LEU A 104 -7.50 -8.72 10.95
C LEU A 104 -7.15 -10.21 10.89
N SER A 105 -8.08 -11.08 11.29
CA SER A 105 -7.87 -12.54 11.31
C SER A 105 -7.53 -13.09 9.92
N GLU A 106 -8.24 -12.62 8.88
CA GLU A 106 -7.95 -13.06 7.51
C GLU A 106 -6.63 -12.51 6.99
N ALA A 107 -6.27 -11.27 7.35
CA ALA A 107 -4.98 -10.69 6.99
C ALA A 107 -3.80 -11.50 7.57
N GLU A 108 -3.86 -11.86 8.85
CA GLU A 108 -2.86 -12.72 9.50
C GLU A 108 -2.78 -14.09 8.80
N LYS A 109 -3.93 -14.72 8.54
CA LYS A 109 -4.02 -16.03 7.89
C LYS A 109 -3.42 -16.04 6.48
N PHE A 110 -3.79 -15.06 5.63
CA PHE A 110 -3.25 -14.99 4.28
C PHE A 110 -1.77 -14.56 4.26
N THR A 111 -1.32 -13.72 5.20
CA THR A 111 0.09 -13.38 5.35
C THR A 111 0.92 -14.61 5.72
N ALA A 112 0.44 -15.45 6.64
CA ALA A 112 1.12 -16.68 7.03
C ALA A 112 1.31 -17.68 5.88
N ARG A 113 0.47 -17.65 4.83
CA ARG A 113 0.65 -18.48 3.62
C ARG A 113 1.88 -18.11 2.79
N LEU A 114 2.47 -16.93 3.05
CA LEU A 114 3.70 -16.46 2.39
C LEU A 114 4.97 -16.85 3.17
N GLU A 115 4.84 -17.54 4.30
CA GLU A 115 6.01 -17.97 5.08
C GLU A 115 6.97 -18.80 4.22
N GLY A 116 8.27 -18.46 4.29
CA GLY A 116 9.30 -19.07 3.44
C GLY A 116 9.65 -18.29 2.18
N ILE A 117 8.80 -17.33 1.75
CA ILE A 117 9.07 -16.53 0.55
C ILE A 117 10.27 -15.58 0.72
N GLN A 118 10.61 -15.21 1.95
CA GLN A 118 11.76 -14.37 2.28
C GLN A 118 13.10 -14.91 1.79
N TYR A 119 13.18 -16.22 1.55
CA TYR A 119 14.38 -16.88 1.04
C TYR A 119 14.43 -16.98 -0.50
N TYR A 120 13.37 -16.54 -1.18
CA TYR A 120 13.29 -16.64 -2.64
C TYR A 120 14.17 -15.59 -3.32
N LYS A 121 15.08 -16.05 -4.19
CA LYS A 121 16.06 -15.19 -4.88
C LYS A 121 15.86 -15.16 -6.41
N GLY A 122 14.74 -15.68 -6.92
CA GLY A 122 14.48 -15.76 -8.36
C GLY A 122 13.90 -14.51 -9.00
N THR A 123 13.59 -13.49 -8.21
CA THR A 123 12.98 -12.24 -8.68
C THR A 123 13.36 -11.06 -7.79
N HIS A 124 13.17 -9.85 -8.29
CA HIS A 124 13.27 -8.61 -7.49
C HIS A 124 11.98 -8.28 -6.72
N ASP A 125 10.88 -9.00 -6.97
CA ASP A 125 9.53 -8.66 -6.49
C ASP A 125 9.29 -8.94 -5.00
N LEU A 126 10.33 -9.22 -4.24
CA LEU A 126 10.20 -9.51 -2.79
C LEU A 126 9.54 -8.37 -2.02
N GLY A 127 9.73 -7.12 -2.45
CA GLY A 127 9.01 -5.99 -1.87
C GLY A 127 7.50 -6.12 -2.04
N PHE A 128 7.02 -6.49 -3.23
CA PHE A 128 5.61 -6.73 -3.49
C PHE A 128 5.04 -7.91 -2.70
N MET A 129 5.81 -9.00 -2.59
CA MET A 129 5.37 -10.20 -1.87
C MET A 129 5.40 -10.00 -0.35
N VAL A 130 6.51 -9.50 0.19
CA VAL A 130 6.78 -9.46 1.63
C VAL A 130 6.36 -8.13 2.25
N PHE A 131 6.68 -6.99 1.63
CA PHE A 131 6.42 -5.70 2.27
C PHE A 131 4.95 -5.29 2.17
N CYS A 132 4.23 -5.75 1.14
CA CYS A 132 2.77 -5.60 1.07
C CYS A 132 2.01 -6.51 2.05
N SER A 133 2.63 -7.58 2.57
CA SER A 133 2.03 -8.53 3.51
C SER A 133 2.62 -8.40 4.92
N PHE A 134 3.77 -9.01 5.18
CA PHE A 134 4.46 -8.91 6.47
C PHE A 134 4.84 -7.47 6.86
N GLY A 135 5.12 -6.60 5.88
CA GLY A 135 5.35 -5.18 6.13
C GLY A 135 4.14 -4.50 6.75
N GLN A 136 2.94 -4.78 6.23
CA GLN A 136 1.70 -4.25 6.78
C GLN A 136 1.36 -4.87 8.14
N GLN A 137 1.61 -6.17 8.34
CA GLN A 137 1.47 -6.83 9.63
C GLN A 137 2.39 -6.20 10.68
N GLN A 138 3.64 -6.00 10.35
CA GLN A 138 4.60 -5.36 11.24
C GLN A 138 4.19 -3.92 11.61
N GLN A 139 3.69 -3.16 10.64
CA GLN A 139 3.20 -1.80 10.87
C GLN A 139 1.95 -1.77 11.78
N ALA A 140 1.03 -2.72 11.61
CA ALA A 140 -0.22 -2.78 12.36
C ALA A 140 -0.06 -3.35 13.77
N LEU A 141 0.81 -4.34 13.96
CA LEU A 141 0.91 -5.13 15.20
C LEU A 141 2.28 -5.00 15.90
N HIS A 142 3.26 -4.35 15.28
CA HIS A 142 4.67 -4.32 15.74
C HIS A 142 5.25 -5.72 15.98
N ASP A 143 4.84 -6.67 15.11
CA ASP A 143 5.18 -8.07 15.22
C ASP A 143 6.67 -8.32 14.91
N LYS A 144 7.37 -8.95 15.87
CA LYS A 144 8.80 -9.22 15.75
C LYS A 144 9.11 -10.23 14.65
N HIS A 145 8.29 -11.27 14.50
CA HIS A 145 8.48 -12.28 13.46
C HIS A 145 8.40 -11.65 12.07
N SER A 146 7.40 -10.81 11.81
CA SER A 146 7.29 -10.06 10.56
C SER A 146 8.52 -9.19 10.29
N ALA A 147 9.08 -8.55 11.32
CA ALA A 147 10.31 -7.79 11.18
C ALA A 147 11.50 -8.68 10.75
N GLU A 148 11.64 -9.87 11.32
CA GLU A 148 12.67 -10.86 10.96
C GLU A 148 12.50 -11.34 9.51
N VAL A 149 11.26 -11.60 9.07
CA VAL A 149 10.93 -11.97 7.69
C VAL A 149 11.31 -10.85 6.71
N ILE A 150 11.00 -9.59 7.01
CA ILE A 150 11.34 -8.43 6.17
C ILE A 150 12.86 -8.28 6.05
N VAL A 151 13.61 -8.42 7.15
CA VAL A 151 15.08 -8.33 7.12
C VAL A 151 15.66 -9.45 6.27
N GLU A 152 15.17 -10.67 6.38
CA GLU A 152 15.66 -11.80 5.58
C GLU A 152 15.32 -11.64 4.09
N ALA A 153 14.10 -11.19 3.77
CA ALA A 153 13.72 -10.84 2.39
C ALA A 153 14.62 -9.73 1.82
N SER A 154 14.98 -8.75 2.63
CA SER A 154 15.91 -7.69 2.23
C SER A 154 17.30 -8.22 1.91
N LYS A 155 17.82 -9.21 2.66
CA LYS A 155 19.07 -9.91 2.33
C LYS A 155 18.95 -10.67 1.00
N SER A 156 17.84 -11.35 0.80
CA SER A 156 17.57 -12.06 -0.45
C SER A 156 17.49 -11.10 -1.63
N LEU A 157 16.86 -9.94 -1.48
CA LEU A 157 16.76 -8.93 -2.53
C LEU A 157 18.11 -8.32 -2.86
N ILE A 158 18.91 -7.89 -1.88
CA ILE A 158 20.25 -7.30 -2.16
C ILE A 158 21.23 -8.33 -2.72
N SER A 159 21.02 -9.64 -2.49
CA SER A 159 21.85 -10.69 -3.10
C SER A 159 21.74 -10.74 -4.64
N ARG A 160 20.73 -10.09 -5.22
CA ARG A 160 20.56 -9.92 -6.66
C ARG A 160 21.23 -8.66 -7.21
N CYS A 161 21.89 -7.88 -6.35
CA CYS A 161 22.64 -6.70 -6.75
C CYS A 161 24.04 -7.08 -7.18
N ASP A 162 24.37 -6.84 -8.44
CA ASP A 162 25.77 -6.93 -8.89
C ASP A 162 26.55 -5.69 -8.41
N PRO A 163 27.67 -5.86 -7.69
CA PRO A 163 28.40 -4.74 -7.12
C PRO A 163 29.08 -3.84 -8.17
N GLN A 164 29.39 -4.35 -9.37
CA GLN A 164 29.98 -3.56 -10.45
C GLN A 164 28.90 -2.76 -11.18
N ILE A 165 27.79 -3.39 -11.55
CA ILE A 165 26.63 -2.75 -12.20
C ILE A 165 25.93 -1.80 -11.23
N GLY A 166 25.80 -2.20 -9.95
CA GLY A 166 25.19 -1.40 -8.90
C GLY A 166 23.67 -1.42 -8.90
N LEU A 167 23.06 -2.38 -9.56
CA LEU A 167 21.62 -2.54 -9.71
C LEU A 167 21.17 -3.92 -9.23
N ILE A 168 19.94 -4.03 -8.79
CA ILE A 168 19.27 -5.29 -8.45
C ILE A 168 18.68 -5.84 -9.74
N ARG A 169 19.08 -7.05 -10.13
CA ARG A 169 18.59 -7.75 -11.33
C ARG A 169 17.14 -8.15 -11.16
N SER A 170 16.30 -7.90 -12.17
CA SER A 170 14.86 -8.16 -12.09
C SER A 170 14.51 -9.63 -12.23
N TRP A 171 15.01 -10.32 -13.26
CA TRP A 171 14.78 -11.75 -13.50
C TRP A 171 15.97 -12.42 -14.19
N ASP A 172 15.93 -13.74 -14.35
CA ASP A 172 17.03 -14.56 -14.87
C ASP A 172 16.64 -15.33 -16.15
N PHE A 173 15.63 -14.85 -16.89
CA PHE A 173 15.12 -15.47 -18.11
C PHE A 173 15.12 -14.48 -19.28
N GLY A 174 14.87 -15.01 -20.53
CA GLY A 174 14.80 -14.20 -21.73
C GLY A 174 16.18 -13.88 -22.33
N GLU A 175 16.20 -12.93 -23.26
CA GLU A 175 17.37 -12.59 -24.07
C GLU A 175 18.21 -11.44 -23.46
N TRP A 176 17.83 -10.93 -22.30
CA TRP A 176 18.47 -9.82 -21.63
C TRP A 176 19.71 -10.27 -20.82
N ASN A 177 20.85 -9.62 -21.00
CA ASN A 177 22.06 -9.95 -20.23
C ASN A 177 21.89 -9.67 -18.74
N TYR A 178 21.48 -8.45 -18.39
CA TYR A 178 21.21 -8.03 -17.02
C TYR A 178 19.97 -7.10 -16.96
N PRO A 179 18.75 -7.68 -16.98
CA PRO A 179 17.53 -6.89 -17.05
C PRO A 179 17.21 -6.22 -15.73
N VAL A 180 16.88 -4.94 -15.81
CA VAL A 180 16.34 -4.14 -14.72
C VAL A 180 15.09 -3.44 -15.23
N ILE A 181 13.96 -3.63 -14.56
CA ILE A 181 12.71 -2.95 -14.91
C ILE A 181 12.42 -1.82 -13.94
N ILE A 182 11.68 -0.81 -14.42
CA ILE A 182 11.45 0.44 -13.69
C ILE A 182 10.71 0.21 -12.37
N ASP A 183 9.83 -0.78 -12.29
CA ASP A 183 9.04 -1.07 -11.09
C ASP A 183 9.87 -1.66 -9.94
N ASN A 184 11.12 -2.06 -10.17
CA ASN A 184 12.04 -2.42 -9.09
C ASN A 184 12.17 -1.28 -8.05
N MET A 185 11.95 -0.03 -8.47
CA MET A 185 11.91 1.12 -7.57
C MET A 185 10.90 0.94 -6.42
N MET A 186 9.79 0.23 -6.67
CA MET A 186 8.77 -0.04 -5.65
C MET A 186 9.25 -1.02 -4.57
N ASN A 187 10.22 -1.89 -4.89
CA ASN A 187 10.77 -2.87 -3.95
C ASN A 187 11.84 -2.27 -3.02
N LEU A 188 12.34 -1.07 -3.30
CA LEU A 188 13.37 -0.41 -2.50
C LEU A 188 12.86 0.07 -1.14
N GLU A 189 11.55 0.30 -0.98
CA GLU A 189 10.96 0.71 0.30
C GLU A 189 11.28 -0.30 1.41
N MET A 190 11.21 -1.60 1.10
CA MET A 190 11.59 -2.67 2.02
C MET A 190 13.05 -2.55 2.48
N LEU A 191 13.96 -2.18 1.58
CA LEU A 191 15.38 -1.98 1.92
C LEU A 191 15.59 -0.76 2.82
N PHE A 192 14.90 0.35 2.58
CA PHE A 192 14.96 1.52 3.47
C PHE A 192 14.41 1.19 4.86
N TRP A 193 13.33 0.42 4.93
CA TRP A 193 12.78 -0.05 6.20
C TRP A 193 13.80 -0.94 6.94
N ALA A 194 14.40 -1.92 6.25
CA ALA A 194 15.38 -2.83 6.82
C ALA A 194 16.61 -2.08 7.37
N SER A 195 17.12 -1.09 6.61
CA SER A 195 18.23 -0.25 7.08
C SER A 195 17.89 0.52 8.35
N LYS A 196 16.67 1.10 8.41
CA LYS A 196 16.20 1.82 9.60
C LYS A 196 16.02 0.90 10.80
N TYR A 197 15.49 -0.30 10.59
CA TYR A 197 15.21 -1.26 11.65
C TYR A 197 16.48 -1.89 12.24
N THR A 198 17.43 -2.28 11.37
CA THR A 198 18.67 -2.96 11.79
C THR A 198 19.80 -2.02 12.14
N GLY A 199 19.77 -0.77 11.64
CA GLY A 199 20.90 0.16 11.68
C GLY A 199 21.98 -0.14 10.63
N ASP A 200 21.85 -1.19 9.82
CA ASP A 200 22.82 -1.55 8.79
C ASP A 200 22.62 -0.68 7.54
N PRO A 201 23.63 0.12 7.15
CA PRO A 201 23.54 1.00 5.99
C PRO A 201 23.52 0.27 4.65
N VAL A 202 23.95 -1.02 4.59
CA VAL A 202 24.06 -1.76 3.32
C VAL A 202 22.76 -1.76 2.52
N TYR A 203 21.63 -1.93 3.18
CA TYR A 203 20.31 -1.94 2.52
C TYR A 203 19.99 -0.60 1.87
N ARG A 204 20.19 0.51 2.62
CA ARG A 204 19.98 1.86 2.11
C ARG A 204 20.95 2.17 0.96
N ASP A 205 22.20 1.81 1.09
CA ASP A 205 23.24 2.14 0.10
C ASP A 205 22.99 1.42 -1.22
N VAL A 206 22.55 0.16 -1.19
CA VAL A 206 22.09 -0.58 -2.38
C VAL A 206 20.85 0.09 -2.99
N ALA A 207 19.86 0.46 -2.17
CA ALA A 207 18.64 1.10 -2.65
C ALA A 207 18.91 2.46 -3.31
N VAL A 208 19.72 3.32 -2.69
CA VAL A 208 20.11 4.64 -3.22
C VAL A 208 20.87 4.48 -4.52
N ARG A 209 21.89 3.61 -4.56
CA ARG A 209 22.67 3.36 -5.78
C ARG A 209 21.80 2.86 -6.94
N HIS A 210 20.88 1.92 -6.65
CA HIS A 210 19.90 1.44 -7.63
C HIS A 210 19.05 2.59 -8.17
N ALA A 211 18.51 3.43 -7.29
CA ALA A 211 17.67 4.56 -7.67
C ALA A 211 18.42 5.59 -8.52
N ASP A 212 19.65 5.96 -8.16
CA ASP A 212 20.46 6.92 -8.89
C ASP A 212 20.77 6.44 -10.32
N ILE A 213 21.14 5.16 -10.47
CA ILE A 213 21.41 4.58 -11.79
C ILE A 213 20.12 4.46 -12.61
N THR A 214 19.00 4.11 -11.98
CA THR A 214 17.68 4.05 -12.63
C THR A 214 17.27 5.44 -13.12
N MET A 215 17.41 6.48 -12.31
CA MET A 215 17.11 7.85 -12.73
C MET A 215 17.93 8.26 -13.97
N LYS A 216 19.18 7.89 -14.02
CA LYS A 216 20.07 8.22 -15.14
C LYS A 216 19.72 7.50 -16.44
N ASN A 217 19.29 6.23 -16.36
CA ASN A 217 19.25 5.35 -17.52
C ASN A 217 17.85 4.99 -17.99
N HIS A 218 16.84 5.01 -17.09
CA HIS A 218 15.48 4.55 -17.39
C HIS A 218 14.52 5.66 -17.84
N PHE A 219 14.88 6.93 -17.64
CA PHE A 219 14.01 8.03 -18.04
C PHE A 219 14.41 8.61 -19.39
N ARG A 220 13.40 8.94 -20.20
CA ARG A 220 13.53 9.70 -21.44
C ARG A 220 13.54 11.21 -21.14
N PRO A 221 13.94 12.07 -22.10
CA PRO A 221 13.92 13.51 -21.91
C PRO A 221 12.54 14.11 -21.56
N ASP A 222 11.47 13.44 -21.96
CA ASP A 222 10.07 13.82 -21.67
C ASP A 222 9.58 13.32 -20.31
N ALA A 223 10.47 12.74 -19.49
CA ALA A 223 10.22 12.13 -18.18
C ALA A 223 9.40 10.82 -18.22
N SER A 224 9.09 10.26 -19.37
CA SER A 224 8.59 8.89 -19.48
C SER A 224 9.69 7.88 -19.20
N SER A 225 9.35 6.66 -18.78
CA SER A 225 10.32 5.61 -18.47
C SER A 225 10.34 4.50 -19.50
N TYR A 226 11.52 3.93 -19.76
CA TYR A 226 11.63 2.62 -20.35
C TYR A 226 11.17 1.57 -19.34
N HIS A 227 10.48 0.52 -19.82
CA HIS A 227 10.10 -0.58 -18.94
C HIS A 227 11.35 -1.38 -18.53
N VAL A 228 12.17 -1.79 -19.50
CA VAL A 228 13.39 -2.58 -19.29
C VAL A 228 14.60 -1.81 -19.77
N VAL A 229 15.65 -1.82 -18.96
CA VAL A 229 17.02 -1.47 -19.38
C VAL A 229 17.91 -2.67 -19.05
N SER A 230 18.61 -3.18 -20.05
CA SER A 230 19.62 -4.24 -19.88
C SER A 230 21.01 -3.64 -19.82
N TYR A 231 21.87 -4.27 -19.01
CA TYR A 231 23.22 -3.78 -18.75
C TYR A 231 24.26 -4.82 -19.12
N ASN A 232 25.43 -4.35 -19.59
CA ASN A 232 26.64 -5.14 -19.73
C ASN A 232 27.30 -5.36 -18.35
N ALA A 233 28.22 -6.31 -18.27
CA ALA A 233 28.94 -6.63 -17.04
C ALA A 233 29.79 -5.45 -16.48
N ASP A 234 30.16 -4.48 -17.32
CA ASP A 234 30.88 -3.26 -16.93
C ASP A 234 29.94 -2.15 -16.43
N GLY A 235 28.62 -2.38 -16.40
CA GLY A 235 27.60 -1.42 -15.97
C GLY A 235 27.15 -0.44 -17.05
N THR A 236 27.65 -0.55 -18.28
CA THR A 236 27.13 0.23 -19.42
C THR A 236 25.78 -0.30 -19.87
N VAL A 237 24.94 0.59 -20.41
CA VAL A 237 23.64 0.19 -20.96
C VAL A 237 23.85 -0.61 -22.22
N GLU A 238 23.33 -1.84 -22.26
CA GLU A 238 23.29 -2.71 -23.45
C GLU A 238 22.14 -2.30 -24.36
N SER A 239 20.93 -2.28 -23.81
CA SER A 239 19.70 -2.02 -24.58
C SER A 239 18.59 -1.46 -23.69
N ARG A 240 17.60 -0.87 -24.33
CA ARG A 240 16.36 -0.40 -23.72
C ARG A 240 15.16 -0.95 -24.48
N GLY A 241 14.06 -1.22 -23.76
CA GLY A 241 12.88 -1.77 -24.40
C GLY A 241 11.72 -2.01 -23.45
N THR A 242 10.80 -2.82 -23.94
CA THR A 242 9.58 -3.22 -23.24
C THR A 242 9.43 -4.72 -23.26
N PHE A 243 9.27 -5.34 -22.09
CA PHE A 243 8.95 -6.77 -21.98
C PHE A 243 7.44 -7.00 -21.88
N GLN A 244 6.71 -6.09 -21.25
CA GLN A 244 5.26 -6.12 -21.09
C GLN A 244 4.65 -4.81 -21.59
N GLY A 245 3.48 -4.90 -22.23
CA GLY A 245 2.80 -3.74 -22.78
C GLY A 245 3.20 -3.44 -24.23
N TYR A 246 3.06 -2.17 -24.63
CA TYR A 246 3.37 -1.73 -25.99
C TYR A 246 4.87 -1.55 -26.19
N SER A 247 5.33 -1.77 -27.42
CA SER A 247 6.73 -1.50 -27.78
C SER A 247 7.04 0.00 -27.73
N ASP A 248 8.33 0.36 -27.56
CA ASP A 248 8.76 1.76 -27.54
C ASP A 248 8.48 2.53 -28.81
N SER A 249 8.21 1.81 -29.94
CA SER A 249 7.82 2.39 -31.24
C SER A 249 6.33 2.69 -31.35
N SER A 250 5.52 2.37 -30.34
CA SER A 250 4.05 2.54 -30.32
C SER A 250 3.56 3.75 -29.53
N ALA A 251 4.44 4.73 -29.31
CA ALA A 251 4.09 5.98 -28.63
C ALA A 251 3.21 6.88 -29.51
#